data_f3695e19fbc01104ace70697670e8c14
#
_entry.id   f3695e19fbc01104ace70697670e8c14
#
_cell.length_a   1.000
_cell.length_b   1.000
_cell.length_c   1.000
_cell.angle_alpha   90.00
_cell.angle_beta   90.00
_cell.angle_gamma   90.00
#
_symmetry.space_group_name_H-M   'P 1'
#
loop_
_entity.id
_entity.type
_entity.pdbx_description
1 polymer ?
#
loop_
_entity_poly.entity_id
_entity_poly.type
_entity_poly.pdbx_seq_one_letter_code
_entity_poly.pdbx_strand_id
1 'polypeptide(L)'
;MSENNIIVAEGLSKSYGKHLVLDDISFTLPRGEVIGLFGPNGCGKSTFMKILTGLIHDYKGTVTINGEKPGAMTKAVTAYLPEQTFVHDWMRNIDAVDYFNDFFNDFNKEKALDMIKRFGLDPKQKAKTMSKGMQEKLLLSLTMSRDAQLYILDEPMGGVDPATRGQILDFIMKNYAGTSTLLISTHLINDLEDVFTHAVFLGNGKVLLNDSVENILQDGKSIEDIFKEVFSNVW
;
A
#
# COMPACT_ATOMS: atom_id res chain seq x y z
N MET A 1 -12.45 -17.53 -14.03
CA MET A 1 -11.66 -16.70 -13.08
C MET A 1 -12.66 -16.14 -12.09
N SER A 2 -12.47 -16.31 -10.79
CA SER A 2 -13.48 -15.89 -9.82
C SER A 2 -13.61 -14.37 -9.85
N GLU A 3 -14.80 -13.86 -10.04
CA GLU A 3 -15.17 -12.43 -10.02
C GLU A 3 -14.78 -11.73 -8.70
N ASN A 4 -14.26 -12.49 -7.72
CA ASN A 4 -13.97 -12.04 -6.37
C ASN A 4 -12.51 -11.55 -6.15
N ASN A 5 -11.61 -11.68 -7.13
CA ASN A 5 -10.22 -11.26 -6.98
C ASN A 5 -9.97 -9.90 -7.65
N ILE A 6 -9.31 -8.99 -6.92
CA ILE A 6 -8.92 -7.68 -7.47
C ILE A 6 -7.56 -7.74 -8.15
N ILE A 7 -6.63 -8.55 -7.61
CA ILE A 7 -5.29 -8.74 -8.14
C ILE A 7 -5.08 -10.23 -8.45
N VAL A 8 -4.53 -10.51 -9.63
CA VAL A 8 -4.09 -11.86 -10.04
C VAL A 8 -2.67 -11.73 -10.57
N ALA A 9 -1.75 -12.50 -10.01
CA ALA A 9 -0.36 -12.64 -10.47
C ALA A 9 -0.10 -14.08 -10.85
N GLU A 10 0.54 -14.31 -12.01
CA GLU A 10 0.86 -15.66 -12.54
C GLU A 10 2.28 -15.65 -13.12
N GLY A 11 3.16 -16.46 -12.54
CA GLY A 11 4.54 -16.64 -12.98
C GLY A 11 5.36 -15.34 -12.93
N LEU A 12 5.00 -14.41 -12.02
CA LEU A 12 5.60 -13.08 -11.98
C LEU A 12 7.03 -13.14 -11.47
N SER A 13 7.99 -12.70 -12.33
CA SER A 13 9.41 -12.64 -11.99
C SER A 13 9.99 -11.30 -12.36
N LYS A 14 10.85 -10.74 -11.48
CA LYS A 14 11.54 -9.47 -11.69
C LYS A 14 12.98 -9.54 -11.21
N SER A 15 13.91 -9.10 -12.08
CA SER A 15 15.32 -8.95 -11.74
C SER A 15 15.78 -7.52 -11.96
N TYR A 16 16.75 -7.08 -11.16
CA TYR A 16 17.55 -5.88 -11.39
C TYR A 16 19.00 -6.32 -11.67
N GLY A 17 19.39 -6.28 -12.96
CA GLY A 17 20.65 -6.87 -13.40
C GLY A 17 20.67 -8.37 -13.11
N LYS A 18 21.62 -8.81 -12.27
CA LYS A 18 21.73 -10.24 -11.88
C LYS A 18 20.95 -10.59 -10.60
N HIS A 19 20.37 -9.61 -9.92
CA HIS A 19 19.66 -9.83 -8.67
C HIS A 19 18.19 -10.12 -8.94
N LEU A 20 17.76 -11.36 -8.68
CA LEU A 20 16.37 -11.80 -8.78
C LEU A 20 15.63 -11.34 -7.51
N VAL A 21 14.60 -10.52 -7.68
CA VAL A 21 13.83 -9.91 -6.57
C VAL A 21 12.46 -10.56 -6.40
N LEU A 22 11.81 -10.92 -7.52
CA LEU A 22 10.59 -11.75 -7.52
C LEU A 22 10.87 -12.97 -8.39
N ASP A 23 10.55 -14.16 -7.88
CA ASP A 23 10.93 -15.44 -8.46
C ASP A 23 9.69 -16.32 -8.65
N ASP A 24 9.09 -16.22 -9.83
CA ASP A 24 7.97 -17.07 -10.29
C ASP A 24 6.79 -17.10 -9.31
N ILE A 25 6.39 -15.92 -8.81
CA ILE A 25 5.28 -15.81 -7.86
C ILE A 25 3.93 -15.88 -8.57
N SER A 26 3.03 -16.72 -8.02
CA SER A 26 1.66 -16.86 -8.50
C SER A 26 0.71 -16.86 -7.31
N PHE A 27 -0.20 -15.87 -7.26
CA PHE A 27 -1.20 -15.75 -6.21
C PHE A 27 -2.31 -14.78 -6.61
N THR A 28 -3.40 -14.81 -5.85
CA THR A 28 -4.53 -13.91 -6.02
C THR A 28 -4.82 -13.15 -4.74
N LEU A 29 -5.32 -11.92 -4.86
CA LEU A 29 -5.77 -11.11 -3.72
C LEU A 29 -7.25 -10.82 -3.86
N PRO A 30 -8.04 -11.05 -2.80
CA PRO A 30 -9.48 -10.85 -2.82
C PRO A 30 -9.86 -9.37 -2.86
N ARG A 31 -11.07 -9.12 -3.35
CA ARG A 31 -11.69 -7.79 -3.38
C ARG A 31 -12.33 -7.47 -2.03
N GLY A 32 -12.31 -6.18 -1.64
CA GLY A 32 -13.00 -5.71 -0.44
C GLY A 32 -12.29 -6.00 0.88
N GLU A 33 -11.04 -6.46 0.81
CA GLU A 33 -10.25 -6.88 1.98
C GLU A 33 -9.19 -5.84 2.34
N VAL A 34 -8.77 -5.87 3.60
CA VAL A 34 -7.58 -5.18 4.09
C VAL A 34 -6.43 -6.17 4.15
N ILE A 35 -5.53 -6.05 3.18
CA ILE A 35 -4.49 -7.03 2.90
C ILE A 35 -3.14 -6.53 3.43
N GLY A 36 -2.53 -7.26 4.33
CA GLY A 36 -1.16 -7.04 4.77
C GLY A 36 -0.15 -7.73 3.86
N LEU A 37 0.80 -6.99 3.31
CA LEU A 37 1.94 -7.54 2.57
C LEU A 37 3.18 -7.47 3.47
N PHE A 38 3.54 -8.60 4.04
CA PHE A 38 4.61 -8.71 5.04
C PHE A 38 5.87 -9.34 4.46
N GLY A 39 7.00 -9.00 5.03
CA GLY A 39 8.29 -9.57 4.69
C GLY A 39 9.44 -8.65 5.06
N PRO A 40 10.67 -9.18 5.16
CA PRO A 40 11.85 -8.40 5.50
C PRO A 40 12.16 -7.34 4.44
N ASN A 41 13.02 -6.39 4.80
CA ASN A 41 13.47 -5.37 3.85
C ASN A 41 14.21 -6.03 2.68
N GLY A 42 13.93 -5.56 1.46
CA GLY A 42 14.53 -6.10 0.24
C GLY A 42 13.89 -7.38 -0.31
N CYS A 43 12.86 -7.97 0.32
CA CYS A 43 12.20 -9.19 -0.16
C CYS A 43 11.33 -9.01 -1.42
N GLY A 44 11.10 -7.76 -1.88
CA GLY A 44 10.36 -7.48 -3.11
C GLY A 44 9.02 -6.79 -2.96
N LYS A 45 8.55 -6.42 -1.75
CA LYS A 45 7.24 -5.76 -1.51
C LYS A 45 7.05 -4.52 -2.39
N SER A 46 7.94 -3.54 -2.27
CA SER A 46 7.86 -2.30 -3.07
C SER A 46 8.02 -2.55 -4.57
N THR A 47 8.79 -3.59 -4.96
CA THR A 47 8.90 -4.00 -6.37
C THR A 47 7.57 -4.51 -6.89
N PHE A 48 6.90 -5.39 -6.15
CA PHE A 48 5.57 -5.88 -6.50
C PHE A 48 4.55 -4.73 -6.60
N MET A 49 4.50 -3.84 -5.61
CA MET A 49 3.61 -2.67 -5.63
C MET A 49 3.89 -1.74 -6.82
N LYS A 50 5.16 -1.52 -7.18
CA LYS A 50 5.54 -0.72 -8.36
C LYS A 50 5.14 -1.38 -9.68
N ILE A 51 5.11 -2.71 -9.75
CA ILE A 51 4.56 -3.43 -10.91
C ILE A 51 3.05 -3.22 -10.99
N LEU A 52 2.31 -3.37 -9.88
CA LEU A 52 0.87 -3.13 -9.83
C LEU A 52 0.50 -1.72 -10.28
N THR A 53 1.28 -0.71 -9.87
CA THR A 53 1.04 0.69 -10.24
C THR A 53 1.51 1.04 -11.65
N GLY A 54 2.12 0.08 -12.37
CA GLY A 54 2.68 0.32 -13.70
C GLY A 54 3.83 1.34 -13.70
N LEU A 55 4.63 1.36 -12.62
CA LEU A 55 5.91 2.07 -12.56
C LEU A 55 7.07 1.18 -13.05
N ILE A 56 6.88 -0.13 -13.00
CA ILE A 56 7.80 -1.13 -13.54
C ILE A 56 7.05 -1.93 -14.60
N HIS A 57 7.61 -1.99 -15.81
CA HIS A 57 7.02 -2.68 -16.97
C HIS A 57 7.83 -3.88 -17.44
N ASP A 58 9.12 -3.95 -17.08
CA ASP A 58 10.02 -5.03 -17.48
C ASP A 58 10.03 -6.15 -16.42
N TYR A 59 9.08 -7.07 -16.54
CA TYR A 59 8.94 -8.29 -15.73
C TYR A 59 8.48 -9.46 -16.60
N LYS A 60 8.64 -10.68 -16.12
CA LYS A 60 8.10 -11.89 -16.72
C LYS A 60 6.80 -12.29 -16.03
N GLY A 61 6.00 -13.11 -16.72
CA GLY A 61 4.69 -13.53 -16.21
C GLY A 61 3.59 -12.50 -16.48
N THR A 62 2.48 -12.64 -15.78
CA THR A 62 1.33 -11.75 -15.92
C THR A 62 0.89 -11.22 -14.56
N VAL A 63 0.37 -10.00 -14.55
CA VAL A 63 -0.33 -9.43 -13.41
C VAL A 63 -1.51 -8.61 -13.92
N THR A 64 -2.64 -8.73 -13.24
CA THR A 64 -3.85 -7.95 -13.57
C THR A 64 -4.47 -7.34 -12.33
N ILE A 65 -5.11 -6.19 -12.51
CA ILE A 65 -5.97 -5.51 -11.54
C ILE A 65 -7.35 -5.38 -12.18
N ASN A 66 -8.38 -5.94 -11.56
CA ASN A 66 -9.73 -6.04 -12.15
C ASN A 66 -9.75 -6.72 -13.53
N GLY A 67 -8.84 -7.69 -13.76
CA GLY A 67 -8.69 -8.36 -15.06
C GLY A 67 -7.87 -7.58 -16.09
N GLU A 68 -7.51 -6.32 -15.83
CA GLU A 68 -6.75 -5.47 -16.73
C GLU A 68 -5.26 -5.43 -16.36
N LYS A 69 -4.39 -5.40 -17.36
CA LYS A 69 -2.93 -5.21 -17.14
C LYS A 69 -2.65 -3.82 -16.55
N PRO A 70 -1.62 -3.68 -15.69
CA PRO A 70 -1.21 -2.38 -15.16
C PRO A 70 -0.99 -1.36 -16.27
N GLY A 71 -1.76 -0.26 -16.25
CA GLY A 71 -1.78 0.76 -17.28
C GLY A 71 -2.74 1.91 -16.97
N ALA A 72 -3.16 2.65 -17.99
CA ALA A 72 -4.04 3.80 -17.81
C ALA A 72 -5.37 3.44 -17.12
N MET A 73 -6.00 2.33 -17.52
CA MET A 73 -7.26 1.87 -16.95
C MET A 73 -7.14 1.51 -15.47
N THR A 74 -6.10 0.78 -15.09
CA THR A 74 -5.88 0.40 -13.68
C THR A 74 -5.46 1.59 -12.83
N LYS A 75 -4.69 2.56 -13.37
CA LYS A 75 -4.32 3.80 -12.66
C LYS A 75 -5.53 4.68 -12.33
N ALA A 76 -6.58 4.63 -13.15
CA ALA A 76 -7.82 5.37 -12.90
C ALA A 76 -8.57 4.86 -11.65
N VAL A 77 -8.40 3.60 -11.27
CA VAL A 77 -9.08 2.95 -10.14
C VAL A 77 -8.14 2.57 -9.00
N THR A 78 -6.86 2.94 -9.08
CA THR A 78 -5.85 2.64 -8.07
C THR A 78 -5.27 3.93 -7.49
N ALA A 79 -5.27 4.05 -6.18
CA ALA A 79 -4.56 5.09 -5.44
C ALA A 79 -3.28 4.49 -4.84
N TYR A 80 -2.14 5.17 -5.01
CA TYR A 80 -0.85 4.68 -4.55
C TYR A 80 -0.14 5.69 -3.64
N LEU A 81 0.21 5.25 -2.46
CA LEU A 81 1.09 5.94 -1.53
C LEU A 81 2.47 5.27 -1.56
N PRO A 82 3.49 5.85 -2.21
CA PRO A 82 4.84 5.32 -2.18
C PRO A 82 5.55 5.63 -0.86
N GLU A 83 6.54 4.82 -0.50
CA GLU A 83 7.41 5.06 0.66
C GLU A 83 8.14 6.42 0.60
N GLN A 84 8.45 6.90 -0.61
CA GLN A 84 9.13 8.19 -0.81
C GLN A 84 8.15 9.26 -1.29
N THR A 85 8.33 10.48 -0.77
CA THR A 85 7.51 11.62 -1.19
C THR A 85 7.69 11.93 -2.69
N PHE A 86 6.57 12.26 -3.33
CA PHE A 86 6.52 12.79 -4.70
C PHE A 86 6.17 14.29 -4.73
N VAL A 87 5.94 14.90 -3.56
CA VAL A 87 5.65 16.34 -3.46
C VAL A 87 6.97 17.12 -3.56
N HIS A 88 7.02 18.04 -4.52
CA HIS A 88 8.21 18.85 -4.71
C HIS A 88 8.41 19.86 -3.57
N ASP A 89 9.65 20.12 -3.21
CA ASP A 89 10.07 21.01 -2.12
C ASP A 89 9.46 22.42 -2.18
N TRP A 90 9.22 22.94 -3.37
CA TRP A 90 8.65 24.26 -3.58
C TRP A 90 7.13 24.33 -3.43
N MET A 91 6.43 23.20 -3.52
CA MET A 91 4.97 23.13 -3.40
C MET A 91 4.51 23.41 -1.98
N ARG A 92 3.44 24.18 -1.85
CA ARG A 92 2.68 24.28 -0.61
C ARG A 92 1.69 23.12 -0.52
N ASN A 93 1.17 22.82 0.67
CA ASN A 93 0.18 21.78 0.85
C ASN A 93 -1.05 21.99 -0.04
N ILE A 94 -1.51 23.24 -0.18
CA ILE A 94 -2.64 23.58 -1.06
C ILE A 94 -2.30 23.34 -2.53
N ASP A 95 -1.07 23.62 -2.96
CA ASP A 95 -0.64 23.42 -4.35
C ASP A 95 -0.64 21.92 -4.70
N ALA A 96 -0.28 21.06 -3.73
CA ALA A 96 -0.36 19.61 -3.90
C ALA A 96 -1.82 19.12 -4.01
N VAL A 97 -2.73 19.69 -3.23
CA VAL A 97 -4.18 19.39 -3.34
C VAL A 97 -4.73 19.81 -4.69
N ASP A 98 -4.37 21.03 -5.15
CA ASP A 98 -4.82 21.54 -6.45
C ASP A 98 -4.27 20.67 -7.59
N TYR A 99 -2.99 20.28 -7.52
CA TYR A 99 -2.38 19.38 -8.50
C TYR A 99 -3.11 18.03 -8.61
N PHE A 100 -3.46 17.42 -7.46
CA PHE A 100 -4.22 16.16 -7.47
C PHE A 100 -5.63 16.34 -8.04
N ASN A 101 -6.29 17.44 -7.69
CA ASN A 101 -7.62 17.76 -8.21
C ASN A 101 -7.65 17.98 -9.73
N ASP A 102 -6.57 18.55 -10.28
CA ASP A 102 -6.45 18.75 -11.72
C ASP A 102 -6.09 17.45 -12.46
N PHE A 103 -5.40 16.52 -11.78
CA PHE A 103 -4.86 15.33 -12.42
C PHE A 103 -5.78 14.10 -12.31
N PHE A 104 -6.55 13.98 -11.22
CA PHE A 104 -7.41 12.82 -10.96
C PHE A 104 -8.88 13.22 -10.91
N ASN A 105 -9.67 12.67 -11.83
CA ASN A 105 -11.11 12.95 -11.92
C ASN A 105 -11.91 12.43 -10.72
N ASP A 106 -11.39 11.43 -10.01
CA ASP A 106 -11.95 10.79 -8.81
C ASP A 106 -11.44 11.41 -7.50
N PHE A 107 -10.73 12.53 -7.57
CA PHE A 107 -10.18 13.19 -6.39
C PHE A 107 -11.22 14.10 -5.72
N ASN A 108 -11.39 13.95 -4.42
CA ASN A 108 -12.26 14.78 -3.61
C ASN A 108 -11.44 15.85 -2.87
N LYS A 109 -11.39 17.07 -3.46
CA LYS A 109 -10.65 18.21 -2.92
C LYS A 109 -11.10 18.62 -1.53
N GLU A 110 -12.41 18.60 -1.25
CA GLU A 110 -12.96 18.99 0.06
C GLU A 110 -12.52 18.01 1.14
N LYS A 111 -12.57 16.70 0.82
CA LYS A 111 -12.06 15.63 1.68
C LYS A 111 -10.58 15.86 1.98
N ALA A 112 -9.75 16.14 0.98
CA ALA A 112 -8.32 16.39 1.17
C ALA A 112 -8.04 17.58 2.10
N LEU A 113 -8.76 18.67 1.92
CA LEU A 113 -8.63 19.87 2.77
C LEU A 113 -9.06 19.62 4.22
N ASP A 114 -10.17 18.90 4.44
CA ASP A 114 -10.59 18.47 5.77
C ASP A 114 -9.53 17.60 6.45
N MET A 115 -8.96 16.68 5.71
CA MET A 115 -7.90 15.80 6.18
C MET A 115 -6.64 16.57 6.59
N ILE A 116 -6.16 17.48 5.75
CA ILE A 116 -5.03 18.36 6.04
C ILE A 116 -5.28 19.15 7.33
N LYS A 117 -6.48 19.68 7.48
CA LYS A 117 -6.87 20.41 8.69
C LYS A 117 -6.87 19.52 9.94
N ARG A 118 -7.42 18.29 9.85
CA ARG A 118 -7.44 17.33 10.98
C ARG A 118 -6.04 16.91 11.41
N PHE A 119 -5.11 16.80 10.46
CA PHE A 119 -3.71 16.52 10.76
C PHE A 119 -2.92 17.75 11.25
N GLY A 120 -3.55 18.92 11.34
CA GLY A 120 -2.90 20.16 11.80
C GLY A 120 -1.88 20.72 10.81
N LEU A 121 -2.00 20.39 9.53
CA LEU A 121 -1.10 20.87 8.48
C LEU A 121 -1.57 22.25 7.99
N ASP A 122 -0.65 23.24 7.95
CA ASP A 122 -0.94 24.56 7.37
C ASP A 122 -1.01 24.44 5.83
N PRO A 123 -2.14 24.78 5.19
CA PRO A 123 -2.27 24.75 3.73
C PRO A 123 -1.22 25.56 2.97
N LYS A 124 -0.65 26.60 3.59
CA LYS A 124 0.36 27.49 3.00
C LYS A 124 1.80 27.02 3.24
N GLN A 125 2.03 26.02 4.10
CA GLN A 125 3.35 25.52 4.41
C GLN A 125 3.95 24.81 3.20
N LYS A 126 5.23 25.09 2.91
CA LYS A 126 5.98 24.44 1.83
C LYS A 126 6.51 23.07 2.28
N ALA A 127 6.49 22.09 1.37
CA ALA A 127 6.95 20.73 1.62
C ALA A 127 8.38 20.67 2.19
N LYS A 128 9.31 21.50 1.72
CA LYS A 128 10.69 21.57 2.22
C LYS A 128 10.83 21.96 3.69
N THR A 129 9.80 22.57 4.28
CA THR A 129 9.81 23.00 5.69
C THR A 129 9.06 22.04 6.61
N MET A 130 8.50 20.97 6.04
CA MET A 130 7.76 19.97 6.77
C MET A 130 8.69 18.90 7.33
N SER A 131 8.36 18.38 8.52
CA SER A 131 8.97 17.15 9.02
C SER A 131 8.55 15.96 8.15
N LYS A 132 9.28 14.84 8.22
CA LYS A 132 8.94 13.61 7.51
C LYS A 132 7.50 13.18 7.84
N GLY A 133 7.12 13.13 9.12
CA GLY A 133 5.74 12.77 9.51
C GLY A 133 4.67 13.73 8.99
N MET A 134 4.97 15.04 8.85
CA MET A 134 4.05 15.99 8.22
C MET A 134 3.88 15.69 6.71
N GLN A 135 4.97 15.36 6.02
CA GLN A 135 4.91 14.98 4.60
C GLN A 135 4.11 13.69 4.41
N GLU A 136 4.31 12.68 5.26
CA GLU A 136 3.54 11.43 5.24
C GLU A 136 2.04 11.68 5.45
N LYS A 137 1.66 12.53 6.41
CA LYS A 137 0.27 12.95 6.62
C LYS A 137 -0.34 13.65 5.40
N LEU A 138 0.43 14.52 4.73
CA LEU A 138 0.00 15.16 3.49
C LEU A 138 -0.22 14.11 2.39
N LEU A 139 0.75 13.24 2.13
CA LEU A 139 0.66 12.22 1.10
C LEU A 139 -0.52 11.26 1.33
N LEU A 140 -0.72 10.86 2.59
CA LEU A 140 -1.86 10.05 2.97
C LEU A 140 -3.19 10.77 2.72
N SER A 141 -3.26 12.07 3.07
CA SER A 141 -4.45 12.89 2.80
C SER A 141 -4.77 12.96 1.32
N LEU A 142 -3.76 13.15 0.47
CA LEU A 142 -3.94 13.15 -0.98
C LEU A 142 -4.39 11.79 -1.52
N THR A 143 -3.72 10.71 -1.10
CA THR A 143 -4.01 9.34 -1.56
C THR A 143 -5.41 8.89 -1.16
N MET A 144 -5.80 9.08 0.12
CA MET A 144 -7.09 8.66 0.65
C MET A 144 -8.26 9.56 0.22
N SER A 145 -7.97 10.69 -0.44
CA SER A 145 -9.00 11.56 -1.03
C SER A 145 -9.39 11.20 -2.45
N ARG A 146 -8.79 10.17 -3.03
CA ARG A 146 -9.27 9.53 -4.25
C ARG A 146 -10.44 8.59 -3.95
N ASP A 147 -11.31 8.36 -4.92
CA ASP A 147 -12.37 7.33 -4.87
C ASP A 147 -11.90 6.10 -5.65
N ALA A 148 -10.93 5.39 -5.07
CA ALA A 148 -10.27 4.27 -5.71
C ALA A 148 -10.88 2.92 -5.30
N GLN A 149 -10.80 1.93 -6.19
CA GLN A 149 -11.19 0.53 -5.90
C GLN A 149 -10.06 -0.24 -5.22
N LEU A 150 -8.80 0.19 -5.44
CA LEU A 150 -7.60 -0.38 -4.84
C LEU A 150 -6.72 0.75 -4.28
N TYR A 151 -6.44 0.70 -3.00
CA TYR A 151 -5.43 1.52 -2.36
C TYR A 151 -4.19 0.68 -2.10
N ILE A 152 -3.05 1.13 -2.58
CA ILE A 152 -1.73 0.51 -2.35
C ILE A 152 -0.94 1.47 -1.48
N LEU A 153 -0.62 1.06 -0.26
CA LEU A 153 0.08 1.88 0.72
C LEU A 153 1.43 1.21 1.05
N ASP A 154 2.52 1.82 0.59
CA ASP A 154 3.88 1.27 0.79
C ASP A 154 4.50 1.92 2.03
N GLU A 155 4.57 1.17 3.14
CA GLU A 155 5.07 1.59 4.46
C GLU A 155 4.44 2.91 4.97
N PRO A 156 3.09 3.05 5.04
CA PRO A 156 2.41 4.32 5.29
C PRO A 156 2.70 4.95 6.67
N MET A 157 3.38 4.22 7.55
CA MET A 157 3.75 4.66 8.90
C MET A 157 5.26 4.56 9.15
N GLY A 158 6.05 4.36 8.08
CA GLY A 158 7.49 4.20 8.15
C GLY A 158 8.20 5.52 8.43
N GLY A 159 8.49 5.83 9.68
CA GLY A 159 9.24 7.04 10.05
C GLY A 159 8.43 8.07 10.83
N VAL A 160 7.21 7.71 11.24
CA VAL A 160 6.43 8.47 12.22
C VAL A 160 6.59 7.89 13.62
N ASP A 161 6.42 8.75 14.63
CA ASP A 161 6.45 8.34 16.02
C ASP A 161 5.25 7.43 16.37
N PRO A 162 5.38 6.56 17.40
CA PRO A 162 4.32 5.60 17.77
C PRO A 162 2.96 6.23 18.06
N ALA A 163 2.90 7.43 18.67
CA ALA A 163 1.64 8.10 18.97
C ALA A 163 0.92 8.57 17.70
N THR A 164 1.69 8.96 16.69
CA THR A 164 1.15 9.36 15.38
C THR A 164 0.67 8.15 14.56
N ARG A 165 1.25 6.95 14.72
CA ARG A 165 0.85 5.75 13.98
C ARG A 165 -0.61 5.38 14.21
N GLY A 166 -1.05 5.35 15.47
CA GLY A 166 -2.46 5.10 15.81
C GLY A 166 -3.41 6.09 15.13
N GLN A 167 -3.05 7.38 15.09
CA GLN A 167 -3.84 8.39 14.39
C GLN A 167 -3.92 8.16 12.88
N ILE A 168 -2.81 7.74 12.26
CA ILE A 168 -2.75 7.42 10.83
C ILE A 168 -3.61 6.19 10.53
N LEU A 169 -3.51 5.14 11.35
CA LEU A 169 -4.31 3.94 11.21
C LEU A 169 -5.81 4.22 11.32
N ASP A 170 -6.22 4.87 12.41
CA ASP A 170 -7.60 5.32 12.60
C ASP A 170 -8.11 6.11 11.41
N PHE A 171 -7.23 6.93 10.85
CA PHE A 171 -7.54 7.76 9.73
C PHE A 171 -7.72 6.96 8.43
N ILE A 172 -6.82 6.01 8.14
CA ILE A 172 -6.96 5.08 7.00
C ILE A 172 -8.29 4.33 7.13
N MET A 173 -8.56 3.72 8.28
CA MET A 173 -9.75 2.89 8.48
C MET A 173 -11.06 3.69 8.43
N LYS A 174 -11.10 4.92 8.96
CA LYS A 174 -12.27 5.80 8.88
C LYS A 174 -12.56 6.31 7.46
N ASN A 175 -11.55 6.36 6.62
CA ASN A 175 -11.69 6.82 5.23
C ASN A 175 -11.72 5.67 4.21
N TYR A 176 -11.51 4.46 4.67
CA TYR A 176 -11.71 3.24 3.90
C TYR A 176 -13.22 2.97 3.75
N ALA A 177 -13.68 2.90 2.51
CA ALA A 177 -15.13 2.81 2.21
C ALA A 177 -15.72 1.41 2.41
N GLY A 178 -14.94 0.41 2.86
CA GLY A 178 -15.39 -0.99 3.05
C GLY A 178 -15.71 -1.76 1.74
N THR A 179 -15.85 -1.06 0.64
CA THR A 179 -16.08 -1.64 -0.70
C THR A 179 -14.82 -1.68 -1.57
N SER A 180 -13.79 -0.94 -1.17
CA SER A 180 -12.49 -0.91 -1.83
C SER A 180 -11.59 -2.00 -1.24
N THR A 181 -10.44 -2.25 -1.87
CA THR A 181 -9.39 -3.11 -1.32
C THR A 181 -8.22 -2.25 -0.85
N LEU A 182 -7.69 -2.54 0.34
CA LEU A 182 -6.44 -1.97 0.83
C LEU A 182 -5.33 -3.02 0.74
N LEU A 183 -4.21 -2.66 0.10
CA LEU A 183 -2.97 -3.43 0.15
C LEU A 183 -1.91 -2.59 0.87
N ILE A 184 -1.52 -3.01 2.05
CA ILE A 184 -0.58 -2.28 2.92
C ILE A 184 0.69 -3.09 3.10
N SER A 185 1.85 -2.56 2.68
CA SER A 185 3.12 -3.12 3.11
C SER A 185 3.52 -2.52 4.46
N THR A 186 3.99 -3.36 5.36
CA THR A 186 4.51 -2.90 6.64
C THR A 186 5.44 -3.92 7.28
N HIS A 187 6.38 -3.42 8.07
CA HIS A 187 7.16 -4.20 9.03
C HIS A 187 6.64 -4.04 10.47
N LEU A 188 5.59 -3.21 10.66
CA LEU A 188 4.97 -2.91 11.96
C LEU A 188 3.70 -3.76 12.13
N ILE A 189 3.87 -5.09 12.24
CA ILE A 189 2.76 -6.05 12.26
C ILE A 189 1.83 -5.78 13.44
N ASN A 190 2.40 -5.63 14.65
CA ASN A 190 1.64 -5.48 15.90
C ASN A 190 0.74 -4.24 15.92
N ASP A 191 1.17 -3.15 15.26
CA ASP A 191 0.41 -1.90 15.25
C ASP A 191 -0.85 -2.00 14.36
N LEU A 192 -0.94 -3.03 13.50
CA LEU A 192 -1.95 -3.18 12.44
C LEU A 192 -2.68 -4.52 12.45
N GLU A 193 -2.34 -5.45 13.33
CA GLU A 193 -2.84 -6.84 13.32
C GLU A 193 -4.38 -6.90 13.29
N ASP A 194 -5.03 -6.08 14.11
CA ASP A 194 -6.49 -6.07 14.27
C ASP A 194 -7.26 -5.59 13.03
N VAL A 195 -6.59 -4.97 12.05
CA VAL A 195 -7.27 -4.41 10.87
C VAL A 195 -7.13 -5.29 9.63
N PHE A 196 -6.17 -6.22 9.62
CA PHE A 196 -5.97 -7.08 8.46
C PHE A 196 -7.00 -8.21 8.43
N THR A 197 -7.57 -8.43 7.26
CA THR A 197 -8.48 -9.55 6.98
C THR A 197 -7.80 -10.61 6.13
N HIS A 198 -6.70 -10.26 5.45
CA HIS A 198 -5.91 -11.15 4.61
C HIS A 198 -4.41 -10.85 4.77
N ALA A 199 -3.56 -11.86 4.71
CA ALA A 199 -2.12 -11.72 4.86
C ALA A 199 -1.35 -12.42 3.75
N VAL A 200 -0.33 -11.73 3.24
CA VAL A 200 0.63 -12.26 2.26
C VAL A 200 2.03 -12.11 2.84
N PHE A 201 2.76 -13.21 2.95
CA PHE A 201 4.15 -13.21 3.38
C PHE A 201 5.06 -13.41 2.17
N LEU A 202 5.90 -12.41 1.91
CA LEU A 202 6.87 -12.40 0.82
C LEU A 202 8.28 -12.54 1.38
N GLY A 203 9.00 -13.59 0.99
CA GLY A 203 10.37 -13.84 1.43
C GLY A 203 11.23 -14.43 0.32
N ASN A 204 12.47 -13.97 0.19
CA ASN A 204 13.41 -14.41 -0.85
C ASN A 204 12.81 -14.41 -2.26
N GLY A 205 11.98 -13.41 -2.57
CA GLY A 205 11.29 -13.28 -3.85
C GLY A 205 10.12 -14.25 -4.07
N LYS A 206 9.72 -15.04 -3.06
CA LYS A 206 8.62 -16.01 -3.14
C LYS A 206 7.48 -15.66 -2.20
N VAL A 207 6.26 -16.05 -2.56
CA VAL A 207 5.11 -16.01 -1.65
C VAL A 207 5.21 -17.24 -0.74
N LEU A 208 5.40 -17.01 0.54
CA LEU A 208 5.55 -18.04 1.57
C LEU A 208 4.20 -18.40 2.20
N LEU A 209 3.29 -17.41 2.29
CA LEU A 209 1.94 -17.58 2.80
C LEU A 209 1.02 -16.58 2.09
N ASN A 210 -0.21 -17.00 1.79
CA ASN A 210 -1.28 -16.17 1.23
C ASN A 210 -2.62 -16.75 1.66
N ASP A 211 -3.21 -16.19 2.73
CA ASP A 211 -4.48 -16.71 3.28
C ASP A 211 -5.22 -15.60 4.06
N SER A 212 -6.49 -15.88 4.41
CA SER A 212 -7.26 -15.03 5.32
C SER A 212 -6.64 -15.05 6.73
N VAL A 213 -6.73 -13.92 7.41
CA VAL A 213 -6.25 -13.82 8.80
C VAL A 213 -7.00 -14.79 9.71
N GLU A 214 -8.30 -15.01 9.48
CA GLU A 214 -9.11 -15.99 10.21
C GLU A 214 -8.51 -17.40 10.11
N ASN A 215 -8.07 -17.83 8.92
CA ASN A 215 -7.44 -19.13 8.73
C ASN A 215 -6.06 -19.22 9.38
N ILE A 216 -5.29 -18.13 9.35
CA ILE A 216 -3.92 -18.07 9.86
C ILE A 216 -3.92 -18.14 11.40
N LEU A 217 -4.90 -17.50 12.06
CA LEU A 217 -4.95 -17.34 13.52
C LEU A 217 -5.72 -18.48 14.25
N GLN A 218 -6.02 -19.59 13.59
CA GLN A 218 -6.82 -20.70 14.16
C GLN A 218 -6.27 -21.26 15.49
N ASP A 219 -4.95 -21.17 15.73
CA ASP A 219 -4.29 -21.73 16.93
C ASP A 219 -4.05 -20.68 18.04
N GLY A 220 -4.65 -19.49 17.97
CA GLY A 220 -4.48 -18.43 18.96
C GLY A 220 -3.10 -17.75 18.90
N LYS A 221 -2.36 -17.89 17.81
CA LYS A 221 -1.12 -17.19 17.52
C LYS A 221 -1.43 -15.82 16.93
N SER A 222 -0.52 -14.85 17.12
CA SER A 222 -0.57 -13.57 16.44
C SER A 222 0.00 -13.66 15.00
N ILE A 223 -0.32 -12.68 14.15
CA ILE A 223 0.32 -12.59 12.81
C ILE A 223 1.84 -12.46 12.97
N GLU A 224 2.32 -11.77 14.02
CA GLU A 224 3.75 -11.68 14.33
C GLU A 224 4.39 -13.02 14.67
N ASP A 225 3.68 -13.89 15.42
CA ASP A 225 4.19 -15.23 15.75
C ASP A 225 4.31 -16.09 14.49
N ILE A 226 3.30 -16.06 13.63
CA ILE A 226 3.32 -16.76 12.33
C ILE A 226 4.43 -16.20 11.44
N PHE A 227 4.60 -14.86 11.42
CA PHE A 227 5.70 -14.24 10.69
C PHE A 227 7.06 -14.77 11.17
N LYS A 228 7.30 -14.82 12.49
CA LYS A 228 8.53 -15.37 13.07
C LYS A 228 8.74 -16.83 12.68
N GLU A 229 7.70 -17.67 12.74
CA GLU A 229 7.78 -19.09 12.36
C GLU A 229 8.11 -19.26 10.86
N VAL A 230 7.40 -18.57 9.99
CA VAL A 230 7.62 -18.65 8.54
C VAL A 230 9.01 -18.21 8.16
N PHE A 231 9.52 -17.12 8.76
CA PHE A 231 10.82 -16.57 8.43
C PHE A 231 11.99 -17.20 9.21
N SER A 232 11.77 -17.86 10.34
CA SER A 232 12.83 -18.59 11.06
C SER A 232 13.43 -19.74 10.23
N ASN A 233 12.68 -20.29 9.28
CA ASN A 233 13.11 -21.36 8.39
C ASN A 233 13.69 -20.85 7.05
N VAL A 234 13.76 -19.55 6.85
CA VAL A 234 14.17 -18.92 5.58
C VAL A 234 15.57 -18.29 5.66
N TRP A 235 16.15 -18.21 6.89
CA TRP A 235 17.50 -17.70 7.17
C TRP A 235 18.49 -18.83 7.48
#